data_6a719b4d09876ff472c5a99cec178349
#
_entry.id   6a719b4d09876ff472c5a99cec178349
#
_cell.length_a   1.000
_cell.length_b   1.000
_cell.length_c   1.000
_cell.angle_alpha   90.00
_cell.angle_beta   90.00
_cell.angle_gamma   90.00
#
_symmetry.space_group_name_H-M   'P 1'
#
loop_
_entity.id
_entity.type
_entity.pdbx_description
1 polymer ?
#
loop_
_entity_poly.entity_id
_entity_poly.type
_entity_poly.pdbx_seq_one_letter_code
_entity_poly.pdbx_strand_id
1 'polypeptide(L)'
;MVEPRNASVAVVGAGDYIGAAIARRFAREGYVVFCGRRNGERLAPLVAEIEESGGRAHGRSLDARKEDEVTRFMADADAAAPLEVAVFNIGGNVNFPLLDTTERVFRKVWEMACYAGFLTGREAARRMLPHGRGTILLTGATASLRGGKGYAAFASAKFGLRAVAQSMARELGPQNIHVAHLVIDAGVDTAWVRERIQKAGTVERLEPGRLVDPASIAETYWQIHRQPPDAWTHELDIRPAPETW
;
A
#
# COMPACT_ATOMS: atom_id res chain seq x y z
N MET A 1 2.69 18.45 -20.60
CA MET A 1 1.68 18.66 -19.52
C MET A 1 0.95 17.35 -19.32
N VAL A 2 0.68 16.97 -18.08
CA VAL A 2 -0.10 15.77 -17.75
C VAL A 2 -1.57 16.04 -18.12
N GLU A 3 -2.20 15.16 -18.90
CA GLU A 3 -3.62 15.29 -19.23
C GLU A 3 -4.46 14.94 -17.98
N PRO A 4 -5.30 15.88 -17.48
CA PRO A 4 -6.05 15.64 -16.26
C PRO A 4 -7.14 14.58 -16.45
N ARG A 5 -7.18 13.59 -15.57
CA ARG A 5 -8.29 12.63 -15.45
C ARG A 5 -9.35 13.15 -14.47
N ASN A 6 -10.61 12.86 -14.76
CA ASN A 6 -11.68 13.02 -13.77
C ASN A 6 -11.78 11.77 -12.89
N ALA A 7 -10.71 11.53 -12.12
CA ALA A 7 -10.63 10.40 -11.21
C ALA A 7 -9.62 10.69 -10.09
N SER A 8 -9.84 10.12 -8.91
CA SER A 8 -8.95 10.24 -7.77
C SER A 8 -8.32 8.91 -7.34
N VAL A 9 -7.19 9.01 -6.65
CA VAL A 9 -6.47 7.90 -6.03
C VAL A 9 -6.23 8.21 -4.56
N ALA A 10 -6.56 7.28 -3.69
CA ALA A 10 -6.30 7.35 -2.25
C ALA A 10 -5.13 6.44 -1.86
N VAL A 11 -4.01 7.01 -1.40
CA VAL A 11 -2.83 6.27 -0.92
C VAL A 11 -2.78 6.32 0.60
N VAL A 12 -3.22 5.26 1.26
CA VAL A 12 -3.17 5.08 2.71
C VAL A 12 -1.82 4.49 3.10
N GLY A 13 -1.02 5.27 3.80
CA GLY A 13 0.38 4.95 4.07
C GLY A 13 1.33 5.54 3.02
N ALA A 14 1.10 6.79 2.63
CA ALA A 14 1.97 7.57 1.75
C ALA A 14 3.27 7.98 2.48
N GLY A 15 4.11 6.99 2.81
CA GLY A 15 5.44 7.18 3.36
C GLY A 15 6.45 7.58 2.29
N ASP A 16 7.66 7.88 2.72
CA ASP A 16 8.70 8.52 1.91
C ASP A 16 9.23 7.65 0.73
N TYR A 17 8.92 6.34 0.71
CA TYR A 17 9.39 5.38 -0.29
C TYR A 17 8.24 4.84 -1.15
N ILE A 18 7.73 3.63 -0.84
CA ILE A 18 6.69 2.97 -1.66
C ILE A 18 5.47 3.86 -1.87
N GLY A 19 4.93 4.44 -0.77
CA GLY A 19 3.74 5.27 -0.85
C GLY A 19 3.95 6.54 -1.68
N ALA A 20 5.13 7.17 -1.56
CA ALA A 20 5.48 8.32 -2.38
C ALA A 20 5.66 7.94 -3.86
N ALA A 21 6.30 6.79 -4.15
CA ALA A 21 6.45 6.29 -5.51
C ALA A 21 5.09 6.01 -6.17
N ILE A 22 4.16 5.40 -5.43
CA ILE A 22 2.78 5.17 -5.90
C ILE A 22 2.09 6.50 -6.20
N ALA A 23 2.17 7.47 -5.27
CA ALA A 23 1.55 8.78 -5.46
C ALA A 23 2.07 9.47 -6.74
N ARG A 24 3.39 9.50 -6.94
CA ARG A 24 4.01 10.05 -8.16
C ARG A 24 3.55 9.32 -9.42
N ARG A 25 3.48 7.99 -9.36
CA ARG A 25 3.13 7.20 -10.53
C ARG A 25 1.72 7.50 -11.01
N PHE A 26 0.75 7.52 -10.11
CA PHE A 26 -0.63 7.83 -10.47
C PHE A 26 -0.84 9.31 -10.82
N ALA A 27 -0.12 10.23 -10.16
CA ALA A 27 -0.18 11.65 -10.51
C ALA A 27 0.29 11.92 -11.95
N ARG A 28 1.33 11.22 -12.42
CA ARG A 28 1.81 11.30 -13.83
C ARG A 28 0.76 10.84 -14.84
N GLU A 29 -0.20 10.02 -14.44
CA GLU A 29 -1.31 9.57 -15.26
C GLU A 29 -2.56 10.48 -15.16
N GLY A 30 -2.41 11.64 -14.52
CA GLY A 30 -3.44 12.67 -14.45
C GLY A 30 -4.45 12.54 -13.32
N TYR A 31 -4.30 11.57 -12.44
CA TYR A 31 -5.17 11.43 -11.26
C TYR A 31 -4.98 12.54 -10.24
N VAL A 32 -6.06 12.86 -9.50
CA VAL A 32 -5.95 13.62 -8.24
C VAL A 32 -5.52 12.66 -7.15
N VAL A 33 -4.34 12.83 -6.55
CA VAL A 33 -3.81 11.88 -5.58
C VAL A 33 -3.96 12.38 -4.15
N PHE A 34 -4.69 11.64 -3.34
CA PHE A 34 -4.81 11.86 -1.90
C PHE A 34 -3.77 11.00 -1.17
N CYS A 35 -2.86 11.65 -0.46
CA CYS A 35 -1.78 11.03 0.30
C CYS A 35 -2.13 11.08 1.79
N GLY A 36 -2.28 9.91 2.44
CA GLY A 36 -2.58 9.80 3.87
C GLY A 36 -1.43 9.19 4.67
N ARG A 37 -1.01 9.86 5.75
CA ARG A 37 -0.10 9.33 6.79
C ARG A 37 -0.36 10.02 8.12
N ARG A 38 0.04 9.39 9.25
CA ARG A 38 -0.22 9.93 10.60
C ARG A 38 0.29 11.36 10.82
N ASN A 39 1.50 11.66 10.35
CA ASN A 39 2.01 13.03 10.34
C ASN A 39 1.87 13.59 8.92
N GLY A 40 0.76 14.26 8.64
CA GLY A 40 0.43 14.82 7.33
C GLY A 40 1.36 15.95 6.88
N GLU A 41 1.96 16.71 7.81
CA GLU A 41 2.90 17.79 7.47
C GLU A 41 4.11 17.27 6.69
N ARG A 42 4.54 16.03 6.98
CA ARG A 42 5.64 15.38 6.24
C ARG A 42 5.29 15.02 4.80
N LEU A 43 4.08 15.27 4.34
CA LEU A 43 3.66 15.08 2.95
C LEU A 43 3.90 16.34 2.10
N ALA A 44 4.15 17.50 2.72
CA ALA A 44 4.31 18.75 2.00
C ALA A 44 5.38 18.69 0.88
N PRO A 45 6.57 18.10 1.07
CA PRO A 45 7.56 17.98 0.00
C PRO A 45 7.08 17.11 -1.17
N LEU A 46 6.37 16.00 -0.89
CA LEU A 46 5.82 15.12 -1.92
C LEU A 46 4.72 15.81 -2.73
N VAL A 47 3.84 16.56 -2.04
CA VAL A 47 2.76 17.31 -2.69
C VAL A 47 3.35 18.38 -3.60
N ALA A 48 4.30 19.18 -3.10
CA ALA A 48 4.97 20.21 -3.89
C ALA A 48 5.67 19.63 -5.14
N GLU A 49 6.41 18.54 -4.99
CA GLU A 49 7.07 17.85 -6.10
C GLU A 49 6.09 17.38 -7.19
N ILE A 50 4.94 16.82 -6.77
CA ILE A 50 3.90 16.39 -7.71
C ILE A 50 3.29 17.59 -8.44
N GLU A 51 3.01 18.68 -7.74
CA GLU A 51 2.43 19.91 -8.30
C GLU A 51 3.41 20.61 -9.25
N GLU A 52 4.69 20.70 -8.89
CA GLU A 52 5.77 21.22 -9.75
C GLU A 52 5.92 20.40 -11.05
N SER A 53 5.63 19.10 -10.98
CA SER A 53 5.61 18.22 -12.15
C SER A 53 4.31 18.30 -12.97
N GLY A 54 3.38 19.21 -12.61
CA GLY A 54 2.10 19.40 -13.28
C GLY A 54 1.01 18.40 -12.90
N GLY A 55 1.21 17.61 -11.83
CA GLY A 55 0.21 16.72 -11.25
C GLY A 55 -0.66 17.43 -10.20
N ARG A 56 -1.57 16.67 -9.58
CA ARG A 56 -2.47 17.16 -8.52
C ARG A 56 -2.39 16.24 -7.30
N ALA A 57 -2.03 16.79 -6.13
CA ALA A 57 -1.93 16.00 -4.92
C ALA A 57 -2.44 16.74 -3.68
N HIS A 58 -2.94 15.98 -2.71
CA HIS A 58 -3.39 16.48 -1.41
C HIS A 58 -2.82 15.62 -0.29
N GLY A 59 -2.10 16.24 0.64
CA GLY A 59 -1.62 15.60 1.86
C GLY A 59 -2.64 15.69 3.00
N ARG A 60 -2.86 14.60 3.73
CA ARG A 60 -3.76 14.55 4.89
C ARG A 60 -3.14 13.78 6.06
N SER A 61 -3.34 14.28 7.27
CA SER A 61 -3.12 13.48 8.47
C SER A 61 -4.17 12.38 8.53
N LEU A 62 -3.72 11.12 8.71
CA LEU A 62 -4.57 9.94 8.72
C LEU A 62 -4.01 8.87 9.64
N ASP A 63 -4.72 8.54 10.71
CA ASP A 63 -4.51 7.27 11.42
C ASP A 63 -5.49 6.23 10.86
N ALA A 64 -5.02 5.37 9.99
CA ALA A 64 -5.86 4.38 9.31
C ALA A 64 -6.47 3.31 10.24
N ARG A 65 -6.15 3.31 11.53
CA ARG A 65 -6.81 2.47 12.55
C ARG A 65 -8.12 3.08 13.06
N LYS A 66 -8.38 4.34 12.72
CA LYS A 66 -9.59 5.07 13.12
C LYS A 66 -10.56 5.13 11.95
N GLU A 67 -11.69 4.50 12.13
CA GLU A 67 -12.71 4.37 11.09
C GLU A 67 -13.21 5.72 10.58
N ASP A 68 -13.45 6.67 11.49
CA ASP A 68 -13.92 8.01 11.16
C ASP A 68 -12.90 8.81 10.32
N GLU A 69 -11.60 8.64 10.60
CA GLU A 69 -10.54 9.28 9.82
C GLU A 69 -10.43 8.67 8.42
N VAL A 70 -10.54 7.33 8.29
CA VAL A 70 -10.54 6.64 6.99
C VAL A 70 -11.77 7.03 6.17
N THR A 71 -12.94 7.07 6.80
CA THR A 71 -14.19 7.46 6.14
C THR A 71 -14.11 8.88 5.56
N ARG A 72 -13.61 9.84 6.34
CA ARG A 72 -13.40 11.23 5.87
C ARG A 72 -12.38 11.30 4.75
N PHE A 73 -11.27 10.61 4.89
CA PHE A 73 -10.20 10.60 3.88
C PHE A 73 -10.69 10.08 2.51
N MET A 74 -11.46 8.98 2.52
CA MET A 74 -12.04 8.43 1.28
C MET A 74 -13.15 9.34 0.72
N ALA A 75 -13.92 10.00 1.59
CA ALA A 75 -14.94 10.97 1.17
C ALA A 75 -14.31 12.20 0.51
N ASP A 76 -13.23 12.74 1.09
CA ASP A 76 -12.51 13.88 0.53
C ASP A 76 -11.93 13.55 -0.87
N ALA A 77 -11.38 12.34 -1.02
CA ALA A 77 -10.85 11.89 -2.31
C ALA A 77 -11.96 11.76 -3.36
N ASP A 78 -13.08 11.14 -3.00
CA ASP A 78 -14.24 10.95 -3.90
C ASP A 78 -14.93 12.27 -4.25
N ALA A 79 -14.97 13.23 -3.33
CA ALA A 79 -15.52 14.57 -3.58
C ALA A 79 -14.68 15.41 -4.54
N ALA A 80 -13.37 15.23 -4.56
CA ALA A 80 -12.48 15.93 -5.48
C ALA A 80 -12.58 15.41 -6.92
N ALA A 81 -12.76 14.11 -7.09
CA ALA A 81 -13.08 13.41 -8.33
C ALA A 81 -13.49 11.96 -7.96
N PRO A 82 -14.30 11.25 -8.76
CA PRO A 82 -14.69 9.87 -8.49
C PRO A 82 -13.51 9.00 -8.06
N LEU A 83 -13.61 8.34 -6.89
CA LEU A 83 -12.56 7.49 -6.37
C LEU A 83 -12.43 6.23 -7.23
N GLU A 84 -11.33 6.11 -7.96
CA GLU A 84 -11.08 4.99 -8.86
C GLU A 84 -10.04 4.02 -8.32
N VAL A 85 -9.08 4.48 -7.51
CA VAL A 85 -8.04 3.62 -6.94
C VAL A 85 -7.84 3.89 -5.45
N ALA A 86 -7.77 2.83 -4.66
CA ALA A 86 -7.37 2.90 -3.26
C ALA A 86 -6.19 1.96 -3.01
N VAL A 87 -5.12 2.47 -2.44
CA VAL A 87 -3.92 1.68 -2.11
C VAL A 87 -3.71 1.68 -0.61
N PHE A 88 -3.70 0.50 0.00
CA PHE A 88 -3.29 0.31 1.39
C PHE A 88 -1.83 -0.13 1.44
N ASN A 89 -0.95 0.73 1.95
CA ASN A 89 0.50 0.52 1.99
C ASN A 89 1.07 0.72 3.39
N ILE A 90 0.37 0.26 4.43
CA ILE A 90 0.89 0.32 5.80
C ILE A 90 1.56 -1.00 6.16
N GLY A 91 2.80 -0.87 6.62
CA GLY A 91 3.55 -1.95 7.25
C GLY A 91 3.38 -1.96 8.77
N GLY A 92 4.01 -2.90 9.40
CA GLY A 92 4.09 -3.07 10.85
C GLY A 92 5.24 -4.02 11.14
N ASN A 93 6.27 -3.95 10.31
CA ASN A 93 7.40 -4.89 10.35
C ASN A 93 8.19 -4.71 11.65
N VAL A 94 7.92 -5.61 12.59
CA VAL A 94 8.67 -5.76 13.84
C VAL A 94 9.20 -7.17 13.96
N ASN A 95 10.32 -7.34 14.62
CA ASN A 95 10.92 -8.64 14.89
C ASN A 95 11.20 -8.73 16.40
N PHE A 96 10.47 -9.59 17.09
CA PHE A 96 10.65 -9.91 18.50
C PHE A 96 10.54 -11.43 18.69
N PRO A 97 11.35 -12.05 19.57
CA PRO A 97 11.13 -13.42 19.99
C PRO A 97 9.69 -13.62 20.48
N LEU A 98 9.13 -14.81 20.29
CA LEU A 98 7.73 -15.07 20.65
C LEU A 98 7.41 -14.73 22.11
N LEU A 99 8.29 -15.11 23.01
CA LEU A 99 8.10 -14.88 24.46
C LEU A 99 8.26 -13.40 24.87
N ASP A 100 8.95 -12.61 24.06
CA ASP A 100 9.15 -11.16 24.28
C ASP A 100 8.09 -10.32 23.54
N THR A 101 7.26 -10.95 22.70
CA THR A 101 6.18 -10.28 21.99
C THR A 101 5.01 -10.03 22.94
N THR A 102 4.91 -8.79 23.45
CA THR A 102 3.83 -8.41 24.36
C THR A 102 2.47 -8.34 23.64
N GLU A 103 1.37 -8.53 24.39
CA GLU A 103 0.00 -8.36 23.89
C GLU A 103 -0.17 -7.00 23.19
N ARG A 104 0.36 -5.93 23.78
CA ARG A 104 0.32 -4.58 23.20
C ARG A 104 1.01 -4.50 21.83
N VAL A 105 2.17 -5.12 21.67
CA VAL A 105 2.90 -5.15 20.39
C VAL A 105 2.09 -5.94 19.37
N PHE A 106 1.62 -7.13 19.71
CA PHE A 106 0.84 -7.99 18.83
C PHE A 106 -0.41 -7.28 18.33
N ARG A 107 -1.22 -6.75 19.24
CA ARG A 107 -2.45 -6.00 18.90
C ARG A 107 -2.16 -4.81 18.01
N LYS A 108 -1.18 -3.98 18.37
CA LYS A 108 -0.86 -2.76 17.63
C LYS A 108 -0.39 -3.04 16.20
N VAL A 109 0.39 -4.10 16.00
CA VAL A 109 0.83 -4.53 14.66
C VAL A 109 -0.36 -5.04 13.85
N TRP A 110 -1.24 -5.82 14.47
CA TRP A 110 -2.45 -6.32 13.81
C TRP A 110 -3.41 -5.19 13.41
N GLU A 111 -3.62 -4.22 14.32
CA GLU A 111 -4.42 -3.03 14.03
C GLU A 111 -3.86 -2.22 12.86
N MET A 112 -2.52 -2.07 12.78
CA MET A 112 -1.88 -1.30 11.72
C MET A 112 -1.86 -2.02 10.37
N ALA A 113 -1.59 -3.32 10.34
CA ALA A 113 -1.27 -4.03 9.10
C ALA A 113 -2.40 -4.93 8.58
N CYS A 114 -3.44 -5.18 9.39
CA CYS A 114 -4.62 -5.96 9.01
C CYS A 114 -5.91 -5.12 9.12
N TYR A 115 -6.28 -4.69 10.32
CA TYR A 115 -7.53 -3.97 10.58
C TYR A 115 -7.64 -2.67 9.78
N ALA A 116 -6.57 -1.88 9.74
CA ALA A 116 -6.53 -0.66 8.93
C ALA A 116 -6.70 -0.95 7.42
N GLY A 117 -6.21 -2.10 6.95
CA GLY A 117 -6.42 -2.56 5.57
C GLY A 117 -7.89 -2.91 5.29
N PHE A 118 -8.55 -3.57 6.25
CA PHE A 118 -9.98 -3.83 6.19
C PHE A 118 -10.78 -2.52 6.12
N LEU A 119 -10.51 -1.56 7.00
CA LEU A 119 -11.19 -0.26 6.98
C LEU A 119 -10.98 0.47 5.64
N THR A 120 -9.73 0.50 5.17
CA THR A 120 -9.37 1.12 3.90
C THR A 120 -10.15 0.53 2.73
N GLY A 121 -10.14 -0.80 2.59
CA GLY A 121 -10.81 -1.48 1.48
C GLY A 121 -12.33 -1.34 1.54
N ARG A 122 -12.92 -1.46 2.74
CA ARG A 122 -14.37 -1.30 2.95
C ARG A 122 -14.84 0.11 2.59
N GLU A 123 -14.17 1.15 3.07
CA GLU A 123 -14.57 2.54 2.78
C GLU A 123 -14.32 2.91 1.32
N ALA A 124 -13.22 2.41 0.73
CA ALA A 124 -12.99 2.57 -0.70
C ALA A 124 -14.12 1.91 -1.53
N ALA A 125 -14.49 0.67 -1.21
CA ALA A 125 -15.58 -0.01 -1.89
C ALA A 125 -16.91 0.76 -1.82
N ARG A 126 -17.25 1.32 -0.64
CA ARG A 126 -18.45 2.15 -0.47
C ARG A 126 -18.48 3.35 -1.41
N ARG A 127 -17.33 3.94 -1.73
CA ARG A 127 -17.23 5.06 -2.68
C ARG A 127 -17.21 4.60 -4.13
N MET A 128 -16.57 3.48 -4.43
CA MET A 128 -16.43 2.96 -5.80
C MET A 128 -17.69 2.31 -6.35
N LEU A 129 -18.45 1.61 -5.51
CA LEU A 129 -19.67 0.90 -5.93
C LEU A 129 -20.71 1.78 -6.64
N PRO A 130 -21.03 3.02 -6.18
CA PRO A 130 -21.92 3.92 -6.91
C PRO A 130 -21.42 4.31 -8.29
N HIS A 131 -20.10 4.29 -8.51
CA HIS A 131 -19.47 4.59 -9.80
C HIS A 131 -19.38 3.36 -10.71
N GLY A 132 -19.68 2.16 -10.20
CA GLY A 132 -19.66 0.90 -10.94
C GLY A 132 -18.26 0.46 -11.40
N ARG A 133 -17.19 1.02 -10.81
CA ARG A 133 -15.80 0.67 -11.12
C ARG A 133 -14.86 1.06 -9.99
N GLY A 134 -13.74 0.38 -9.88
CA GLY A 134 -12.68 0.74 -8.94
C GLY A 134 -11.60 -0.32 -8.82
N THR A 135 -10.48 0.04 -8.20
CA THR A 135 -9.37 -0.86 -7.93
C THR A 135 -8.88 -0.68 -6.49
N ILE A 136 -8.86 -1.74 -5.72
CA ILE A 136 -8.35 -1.77 -4.34
C ILE A 136 -7.07 -2.61 -4.32
N LEU A 137 -5.96 -1.97 -3.96
CA LEU A 137 -4.62 -2.55 -3.97
C LEU A 137 -4.10 -2.67 -2.53
N LEU A 138 -3.78 -3.89 -2.10
CA LEU A 138 -3.35 -4.18 -0.74
C LEU A 138 -1.89 -4.66 -0.75
N THR A 139 -1.01 -3.92 -0.06
CA THR A 139 0.41 -4.26 0.02
C THR A 139 0.66 -5.40 0.99
N GLY A 140 1.02 -6.55 0.46
CA GLY A 140 1.51 -7.71 1.19
C GLY A 140 3.02 -7.67 1.45
N ALA A 141 3.54 -8.75 1.94
CA ALA A 141 4.96 -8.95 2.23
C ALA A 141 5.26 -10.46 2.23
N THR A 142 6.53 -10.86 2.30
CA THR A 142 6.97 -12.24 2.64
C THR A 142 6.13 -12.82 3.78
N ALA A 143 5.84 -11.99 4.79
CA ALA A 143 5.03 -12.34 5.95
C ALA A 143 3.55 -12.63 5.64
N SER A 144 3.07 -12.38 4.42
CA SER A 144 1.75 -12.82 3.94
C SER A 144 1.71 -14.30 3.52
N LEU A 145 2.89 -14.91 3.29
CA LEU A 145 3.05 -16.27 2.77
C LEU A 145 3.63 -17.24 3.79
N ARG A 146 4.49 -16.75 4.69
CA ARG A 146 5.17 -17.58 5.69
C ARG A 146 5.49 -16.79 6.98
N GLY A 147 5.39 -17.48 8.12
CA GLY A 147 5.84 -16.98 9.41
C GLY A 147 7.34 -17.20 9.60
N GLY A 148 8.11 -16.13 9.72
CA GLY A 148 9.52 -16.22 10.09
C GLY A 148 9.74 -16.19 11.60
N LYS A 149 10.91 -16.63 12.08
CA LYS A 149 11.34 -16.51 13.48
C LYS A 149 11.30 -15.05 13.93
N GLY A 150 10.57 -14.77 15.00
CA GLY A 150 10.42 -13.41 15.56
C GLY A 150 9.36 -12.56 14.87
N TYR A 151 8.62 -13.06 13.88
CA TYR A 151 7.63 -12.29 13.13
C TYR A 151 6.18 -12.67 13.44
N ALA A 152 5.90 -13.31 14.59
CA ALA A 152 4.55 -13.76 14.93
C ALA A 152 3.48 -12.66 14.78
N ALA A 153 3.73 -11.45 15.32
CA ALA A 153 2.80 -10.33 15.21
C ALA A 153 2.64 -9.84 13.76
N PHE A 154 3.74 -9.69 13.03
CA PHE A 154 3.71 -9.16 11.67
C PHE A 154 3.13 -10.17 10.68
N ALA A 155 3.52 -11.43 10.78
CA ALA A 155 3.00 -12.48 9.91
C ALA A 155 1.51 -12.71 10.12
N SER A 156 1.03 -12.79 11.38
CA SER A 156 -0.42 -12.92 11.63
C SER A 156 -1.23 -11.78 11.02
N ALA A 157 -0.73 -10.55 11.11
CA ALA A 157 -1.39 -9.38 10.52
C ALA A 157 -1.39 -9.42 8.98
N LYS A 158 -0.29 -9.82 8.34
CA LYS A 158 -0.19 -9.88 6.88
C LYS A 158 -0.94 -11.07 6.29
N PHE A 159 -0.99 -12.23 6.96
CA PHE A 159 -1.91 -13.32 6.59
C PHE A 159 -3.37 -12.88 6.73
N GLY A 160 -3.71 -12.17 7.82
CA GLY A 160 -5.05 -11.60 7.99
C GLY A 160 -5.42 -10.63 6.88
N LEU A 161 -4.52 -9.74 6.49
CA LEU A 161 -4.73 -8.83 5.36
C LEU A 161 -4.96 -9.57 4.04
N ARG A 162 -4.19 -10.65 3.79
CA ARG A 162 -4.37 -11.51 2.61
C ARG A 162 -5.75 -12.15 2.60
N ALA A 163 -6.22 -12.67 3.75
CA ALA A 163 -7.56 -13.24 3.87
C ALA A 163 -8.66 -12.20 3.62
N VAL A 164 -8.49 -10.98 4.14
CA VAL A 164 -9.39 -9.84 3.88
C VAL A 164 -9.43 -9.52 2.38
N ALA A 165 -8.27 -9.46 1.72
CA ALA A 165 -8.18 -9.23 0.27
C ALA A 165 -8.95 -10.29 -0.53
N GLN A 166 -8.82 -11.56 -0.14
CA GLN A 166 -9.51 -12.68 -0.80
C GLN A 166 -11.03 -12.60 -0.65
N SER A 167 -11.53 -12.21 0.53
CA SER A 167 -12.97 -11.99 0.75
C SER A 167 -13.47 -10.82 -0.09
N MET A 168 -12.78 -9.69 -0.03
CA MET A 168 -13.14 -8.50 -0.82
C MET A 168 -13.17 -8.80 -2.32
N ALA A 169 -12.19 -9.53 -2.85
CA ALA A 169 -12.14 -9.87 -4.27
C ALA A 169 -13.36 -10.69 -4.72
N ARG A 170 -13.79 -11.65 -3.90
CA ARG A 170 -14.96 -12.49 -4.20
C ARG A 170 -16.28 -11.74 -4.13
N GLU A 171 -16.40 -10.83 -3.16
CA GLU A 171 -17.62 -10.04 -2.96
C GLU A 171 -17.77 -8.90 -3.96
N LEU A 172 -16.65 -8.23 -4.27
CA LEU A 172 -16.64 -6.98 -5.05
C LEU A 172 -16.36 -7.18 -6.53
N GLY A 173 -15.67 -8.27 -6.90
CA GLY A 173 -15.36 -8.59 -8.31
C GLY A 173 -16.60 -8.65 -9.20
N PRO A 174 -17.69 -9.34 -8.81
CA PRO A 174 -18.95 -9.34 -9.57
C PRO A 174 -19.60 -7.96 -9.71
N GLN A 175 -19.18 -6.98 -8.90
CA GLN A 175 -19.64 -5.60 -8.91
C GLN A 175 -18.66 -4.67 -9.62
N ASN A 176 -17.75 -5.22 -10.42
CA ASN A 176 -16.75 -4.49 -11.21
C ASN A 176 -15.73 -3.70 -10.36
N ILE A 177 -15.39 -4.19 -9.17
CA ILE A 177 -14.31 -3.65 -8.34
C ILE A 177 -13.15 -4.65 -8.30
N HIS A 178 -12.03 -4.27 -8.87
CA HIS A 178 -10.82 -5.07 -8.89
C HIS A 178 -10.11 -5.03 -7.54
N VAL A 179 -9.90 -6.16 -6.88
CA VAL A 179 -9.16 -6.25 -5.61
C VAL A 179 -7.92 -7.11 -5.81
N ALA A 180 -6.74 -6.50 -5.60
CA ALA A 180 -5.47 -7.20 -5.74
C ALA A 180 -4.60 -7.09 -4.47
N HIS A 181 -3.90 -8.17 -4.17
CA HIS A 181 -2.92 -8.29 -3.09
C HIS A 181 -1.53 -8.51 -3.68
N LEU A 182 -0.64 -7.52 -3.54
CA LEU A 182 0.73 -7.56 -4.03
C LEU A 182 1.67 -7.98 -2.90
N VAL A 183 2.26 -9.16 -3.00
CA VAL A 183 3.31 -9.64 -2.09
C VAL A 183 4.66 -9.09 -2.52
N ILE A 184 5.27 -8.24 -1.69
CA ILE A 184 6.65 -7.81 -1.87
C ILE A 184 7.53 -8.78 -1.09
N ASP A 185 8.05 -9.81 -1.78
CA ASP A 185 8.85 -10.88 -1.16
C ASP A 185 10.34 -10.57 -1.22
N ALA A 186 10.72 -9.42 -0.67
CA ALA A 186 12.10 -8.95 -0.61
C ALA A 186 12.29 -7.76 0.32
N GLY A 187 13.55 -7.35 0.50
CA GLY A 187 13.89 -6.04 1.04
C GLY A 187 13.60 -4.94 0.02
N VAL A 188 12.92 -3.89 0.46
CA VAL A 188 12.69 -2.69 -0.37
C VAL A 188 13.84 -1.71 -0.17
N ASP A 189 14.30 -1.08 -1.24
CA ASP A 189 15.40 -0.11 -1.20
C ASP A 189 14.97 1.17 -0.45
N THR A 190 15.27 1.17 0.84
CA THR A 190 15.00 2.27 1.76
C THR A 190 16.20 2.50 2.66
N ALA A 191 16.42 3.72 3.13
CA ALA A 191 17.50 4.03 4.06
C ALA A 191 17.46 3.11 5.29
N TRP A 192 16.27 2.84 5.83
CA TRP A 192 16.09 1.95 6.98
C TRP A 192 16.48 0.49 6.69
N VAL A 193 16.12 -0.05 5.51
CA VAL A 193 16.50 -1.41 5.12
C VAL A 193 18.00 -1.50 4.90
N ARG A 194 18.60 -0.53 4.22
CA ARG A 194 20.06 -0.45 4.02
C ARG A 194 20.81 -0.41 5.36
N GLU A 195 20.41 0.45 6.29
CA GLU A 195 20.99 0.53 7.64
C GLU A 195 20.88 -0.80 8.39
N ARG A 196 19.72 -1.47 8.31
CA ARG A 196 19.49 -2.77 8.96
C ARG A 196 20.41 -3.86 8.39
N ILE A 197 20.60 -3.90 7.07
CA ILE A 197 21.49 -4.83 6.40
C ILE A 197 22.95 -4.57 6.83
N GLN A 198 23.37 -3.32 6.89
CA GLN A 198 24.72 -2.93 7.35
C GLN A 198 24.95 -3.37 8.80
N LYS A 199 23.99 -3.11 9.70
CA LYS A 199 24.07 -3.55 11.10
C LYS A 199 24.09 -5.07 11.26
N ALA A 200 23.45 -5.80 10.38
CA ALA A 200 23.46 -7.27 10.37
C ALA A 200 24.72 -7.88 9.75
N GLY A 201 25.58 -7.07 9.12
CA GLY A 201 26.80 -7.54 8.47
C GLY A 201 26.57 -8.33 7.16
N THR A 202 25.35 -8.27 6.59
CA THR A 202 24.99 -8.97 5.34
C THR A 202 25.05 -8.01 4.14
N VAL A 203 26.21 -7.35 3.99
CA VAL A 203 26.40 -6.24 3.02
C VAL A 203 26.26 -6.68 1.56
N GLU A 204 26.43 -7.95 1.24
CA GLU A 204 26.18 -8.53 -0.08
C GLU A 204 24.73 -8.32 -0.56
N ARG A 205 23.79 -8.14 0.38
CA ARG A 205 22.39 -7.79 0.09
C ARG A 205 22.21 -6.36 -0.38
N LEU A 206 23.25 -5.52 -0.31
CA LEU A 206 23.25 -4.14 -0.82
C LEU A 206 23.77 -4.02 -2.25
N GLU A 207 24.23 -5.12 -2.84
CA GLU A 207 24.64 -5.15 -4.25
C GLU A 207 23.50 -4.70 -5.17
N PRO A 208 23.81 -4.08 -6.31
CA PRO A 208 22.79 -3.67 -7.27
C PRO A 208 21.82 -4.81 -7.65
N GLY A 209 20.53 -4.51 -7.67
CA GLY A 209 19.48 -5.47 -8.04
C GLY A 209 19.07 -6.47 -6.94
N ARG A 210 19.58 -6.33 -5.71
CA ARG A 210 19.18 -7.19 -4.58
C ARG A 210 18.03 -6.62 -3.73
N LEU A 211 17.71 -5.36 -3.90
CA LEU A 211 16.58 -4.71 -3.26
C LEU A 211 15.57 -4.27 -4.31
N VAL A 212 14.29 -4.32 -3.96
CA VAL A 212 13.23 -3.85 -4.85
C VAL A 212 13.15 -2.32 -4.79
N ASP A 213 13.24 -1.68 -5.95
CA ASP A 213 13.05 -0.25 -6.08
C ASP A 213 11.56 0.11 -5.82
N PRO A 214 11.26 1.10 -4.97
CA PRO A 214 9.92 1.63 -4.81
C PRO A 214 9.22 2.03 -6.11
N ALA A 215 9.95 2.52 -7.10
CA ALA A 215 9.38 2.88 -8.40
C ALA A 215 8.89 1.64 -9.19
N SER A 216 9.61 0.52 -9.11
CA SER A 216 9.20 -0.75 -9.72
C SER A 216 7.93 -1.31 -9.08
N ILE A 217 7.78 -1.14 -7.74
CA ILE A 217 6.55 -1.50 -7.03
C ILE A 217 5.37 -0.64 -7.53
N ALA A 218 5.58 0.66 -7.65
CA ALA A 218 4.55 1.59 -8.13
C ALA A 218 4.12 1.29 -9.57
N GLU A 219 5.07 0.94 -10.43
CA GLU A 219 4.80 0.51 -11.80
C GLU A 219 3.97 -0.79 -11.83
N THR A 220 4.28 -1.76 -10.98
CA THR A 220 3.50 -2.99 -10.84
C THR A 220 2.06 -2.68 -10.45
N TYR A 221 1.82 -1.78 -9.50
CA TYR A 221 0.47 -1.36 -9.13
C TYR A 221 -0.27 -0.70 -10.29
N TRP A 222 0.41 0.11 -11.06
CA TRP A 222 -0.17 0.72 -12.26
C TRP A 222 -0.58 -0.34 -13.30
N GLN A 223 0.28 -1.33 -13.55
CA GLN A 223 -0.02 -2.42 -14.48
C GLN A 223 -1.22 -3.26 -14.02
N ILE A 224 -1.33 -3.55 -12.72
CA ILE A 224 -2.50 -4.25 -12.16
C ILE A 224 -3.78 -3.43 -12.36
N HIS A 225 -3.74 -2.14 -12.04
CA HIS A 225 -4.89 -1.26 -12.19
C HIS A 225 -5.43 -1.20 -13.63
N ARG A 226 -4.55 -1.28 -14.62
CA ARG A 226 -4.90 -1.20 -16.04
C ARG A 226 -5.43 -2.50 -16.66
N GLN A 227 -5.46 -3.59 -15.92
CA GLN A 227 -5.91 -4.87 -16.45
C GLN A 227 -7.39 -4.84 -16.84
N PRO A 228 -7.78 -5.45 -17.97
CA PRO A 228 -9.16 -5.56 -18.35
C PRO A 228 -9.92 -6.51 -17.41
N PRO A 229 -11.25 -6.32 -17.24
CA PRO A 229 -12.04 -7.08 -16.26
C PRO A 229 -12.08 -8.60 -16.49
N ASP A 230 -11.82 -9.07 -17.68
CA ASP A 230 -11.77 -10.49 -18.03
C ASP A 230 -10.45 -11.19 -17.66
N ALA A 231 -9.43 -10.39 -17.18
CA ALA A 231 -8.09 -10.91 -16.86
C ALA A 231 -7.47 -10.22 -15.62
N TRP A 232 -8.24 -10.04 -14.57
CA TRP A 232 -7.76 -9.42 -13.34
C TRP A 232 -6.84 -10.33 -12.53
N THR A 233 -5.67 -9.83 -12.16
CA THR A 233 -4.77 -10.45 -11.19
C THR A 233 -5.29 -10.19 -9.78
N HIS A 234 -5.62 -11.25 -9.04
CA HIS A 234 -5.97 -11.11 -7.62
C HIS A 234 -4.76 -11.07 -6.71
N GLU A 235 -3.80 -11.96 -6.94
CA GLU A 235 -2.58 -12.03 -6.13
C GLU A 235 -1.35 -12.25 -7.04
N LEU A 236 -0.29 -11.50 -6.74
CA LEU A 236 1.02 -11.75 -7.34
C LEU A 236 2.11 -11.45 -6.33
N ASP A 237 3.27 -12.03 -6.53
CA ASP A 237 4.48 -11.69 -5.79
C ASP A 237 5.54 -11.06 -6.71
N ILE A 238 6.31 -10.17 -6.13
CA ILE A 238 7.47 -9.55 -6.77
C ILE A 238 8.69 -9.68 -5.90
N ARG A 239 9.82 -9.90 -6.54
CA ARG A 239 11.13 -10.02 -5.89
C ARG A 239 12.24 -9.67 -6.85
N PRO A 240 13.43 -9.29 -6.36
CA PRO A 240 14.62 -9.15 -7.19
C PRO A 240 15.00 -10.50 -7.83
N ALA A 241 15.53 -10.47 -9.05
CA ALA A 241 15.96 -11.68 -9.75
C ALA A 241 16.94 -12.58 -8.95
N PRO A 242 17.90 -12.02 -8.16
CA PRO A 242 18.83 -12.84 -7.36
C PRO A 242 18.29 -13.23 -5.97
N GLU A 243 16.99 -12.96 -5.65
CA GLU A 243 16.42 -13.41 -4.37
C GLU A 243 16.27 -14.93 -4.35
N THR A 244 16.75 -15.56 -3.27
CA THR A 244 16.65 -17.00 -3.04
C THR A 244 15.44 -17.32 -2.16
N TRP A 245 14.79 -18.43 -2.48
CA TRP A 245 13.54 -18.88 -1.83
C TRP A 245 13.82 -19.75 -0.58
#